data_127cad4d7ba1cd1ccd7017b78ca6eb28
#
_entry.id   127cad4d7ba1cd1ccd7017b78ca6eb28
#
_cell.length_a   1.000
_cell.length_b   1.000
_cell.length_c   1.000
_cell.angle_alpha   90.00
_cell.angle_beta   90.00
_cell.angle_gamma   90.00
#
_symmetry.space_group_name_H-M   'P 1'
#
loop_
_entity.id
_entity.type
_entity.pdbx_description
1 polymer ?
#
loop_
_entity_poly.entity_id
_entity_poly.type
_entity_poly.pdbx_seq_one_letter_code
_entity_poly.pdbx_strand_id
1 'polypeptide(L)'
;MRKAIFSFLFSILTVLAFAQGRQIEIRSSELVKGFQASGFARIIRPVFVHEGSTLASDSADFNQTANTFEAFGHVVITQPSGTVIYSDHLNYDGNTKLAVLTNKVKLIDGDATLTTDHLTYNMTTKIGTYTGGGKIVNGKNVLTSKNGYYFETSRDSYFRYDVVLTSPDALIKTDTLRYNSTTKIAYFYGPTNIYGKDDTLYTENGTYN
;
A
#
# COMPACT_ATOMS: atom_id res chain seq x y z
N MET A 1 -27.74 -22.37 -67.57
CA MET A 1 -27.95 -22.10 -66.14
C MET A 1 -26.60 -21.88 -65.46
N ARG A 2 -26.24 -20.60 -65.20
CA ARG A 2 -24.99 -20.24 -64.50
C ARG A 2 -25.34 -20.01 -63.02
N LYS A 3 -24.83 -20.84 -62.12
CA LYS A 3 -24.96 -20.65 -60.68
C LYS A 3 -23.88 -19.65 -60.24
N ALA A 4 -24.29 -18.49 -59.74
CA ALA A 4 -23.42 -17.54 -59.08
C ALA A 4 -23.20 -17.98 -57.64
N ILE A 5 -21.96 -18.23 -57.28
CA ILE A 5 -21.53 -18.51 -55.91
C ILE A 5 -21.21 -17.14 -55.27
N PHE A 6 -22.06 -16.70 -54.33
CA PHE A 6 -21.81 -15.53 -53.48
C PHE A 6 -20.88 -15.94 -52.34
N SER A 7 -19.61 -15.57 -52.44
CA SER A 7 -18.64 -15.75 -51.34
C SER A 7 -18.86 -14.59 -50.33
N PHE A 8 -19.39 -14.94 -49.14
CA PHE A 8 -19.56 -14.01 -48.05
C PHE A 8 -18.25 -13.91 -47.28
N LEU A 9 -17.46 -12.87 -47.56
CA LEU A 9 -16.22 -12.58 -46.85
C LEU A 9 -16.57 -12.00 -45.49
N PHE A 10 -16.54 -12.86 -44.41
CA PHE A 10 -16.74 -12.44 -43.04
C PHE A 10 -15.43 -11.79 -42.54
N SER A 11 -15.35 -10.48 -42.61
CA SER A 11 -14.25 -9.69 -42.08
C SER A 11 -14.37 -9.70 -40.55
N ILE A 12 -13.52 -10.51 -39.89
CA ILE A 12 -13.35 -10.49 -38.44
C ILE A 12 -12.62 -9.20 -38.08
N LEU A 13 -13.38 -8.19 -37.64
CA LEU A 13 -12.85 -6.97 -37.04
C LEU A 13 -12.40 -7.33 -35.61
N THR A 14 -11.12 -7.67 -35.44
CA THR A 14 -10.52 -7.80 -34.11
C THR A 14 -10.46 -6.42 -33.48
N VAL A 15 -11.43 -6.10 -32.61
CA VAL A 15 -11.35 -4.96 -31.72
C VAL A 15 -10.24 -5.25 -30.72
N LEU A 16 -9.07 -4.65 -30.94
CA LEU A 16 -8.04 -4.54 -29.93
C LEU A 16 -8.59 -3.61 -28.83
N ALA A 17 -9.26 -4.19 -27.85
CA ALA A 17 -9.55 -3.50 -26.60
C ALA A 17 -8.21 -3.28 -25.89
N PHE A 18 -7.59 -2.14 -26.12
CA PHE A 18 -6.57 -1.66 -25.23
C PHE A 18 -7.24 -1.53 -23.86
N ALA A 19 -6.81 -2.33 -22.89
CA ALA A 19 -7.16 -2.12 -21.51
C ALA A 19 -6.52 -0.80 -21.05
N GLN A 20 -7.17 0.33 -21.38
CA GLN A 20 -6.83 1.59 -20.75
C GLN A 20 -7.09 1.41 -19.26
N GLY A 21 -6.04 1.51 -18.46
CA GLY A 21 -6.18 1.53 -17.00
C GLY A 21 -7.25 2.57 -16.65
N ARG A 22 -8.08 2.25 -15.65
CA ARG A 22 -9.12 3.18 -15.23
C ARG A 22 -8.49 4.52 -14.88
N GLN A 23 -9.15 5.59 -15.28
CA GLN A 23 -8.74 6.94 -14.91
C GLN A 23 -9.14 7.22 -13.46
N ILE A 24 -8.36 8.08 -12.80
CA ILE A 24 -8.73 8.62 -11.49
C ILE A 24 -9.97 9.47 -11.67
N GLU A 25 -11.02 9.19 -10.92
CA GLU A 25 -12.30 9.91 -10.96
C GLU A 25 -12.44 10.82 -9.74
N ILE A 26 -12.91 12.05 -9.93
CA ILE A 26 -13.31 12.94 -8.83
C ILE A 26 -14.73 12.58 -8.46
N ARG A 27 -14.93 11.95 -7.30
CA ARG A 27 -16.27 11.61 -6.79
C ARG A 27 -16.97 12.84 -6.20
N SER A 28 -16.21 13.64 -5.45
CA SER A 28 -16.71 14.87 -4.83
C SER A 28 -15.56 15.83 -4.52
N SER A 29 -15.90 17.11 -4.41
CA SER A 29 -14.99 18.16 -3.97
C SER A 29 -15.80 19.37 -3.49
N GLU A 30 -15.18 20.22 -2.67
CA GLU A 30 -15.79 21.51 -2.31
C GLU A 30 -15.59 22.54 -3.41
N LEU A 31 -14.39 22.56 -4.03
CA LEU A 31 -14.05 23.53 -5.06
C LEU A 31 -13.02 22.93 -6.03
N VAL A 32 -13.20 23.20 -7.31
CA VAL A 32 -12.22 22.89 -8.38
C VAL A 32 -11.79 24.17 -9.05
N LYS A 33 -10.48 24.41 -9.12
CA LYS A 33 -9.87 25.56 -9.83
C LYS A 33 -8.93 25.04 -10.90
N GLY A 34 -9.22 25.29 -12.16
CA GLY A 34 -8.42 24.88 -13.32
C GLY A 34 -9.19 24.01 -14.29
N PHE A 35 -8.54 23.03 -14.81
CA PHE A 35 -8.90 22.15 -15.93
C PHE A 35 -8.81 22.76 -17.32
N GLN A 36 -9.37 23.78 -17.71
CA GLN A 36 -9.32 24.30 -19.07
C GLN A 36 -8.33 23.50 -19.98
N ALA A 37 -7.62 24.10 -20.89
CA ALA A 37 -6.69 23.41 -21.81
C ALA A 37 -5.44 22.80 -21.13
N SER A 38 -5.16 23.12 -19.87
CA SER A 38 -3.96 22.65 -19.17
C SER A 38 -4.02 21.21 -18.67
N GLY A 39 -5.23 20.67 -18.46
CA GLY A 39 -5.44 19.36 -17.80
C GLY A 39 -5.10 19.36 -16.29
N PHE A 40 -4.73 20.53 -15.73
CA PHE A 40 -4.39 20.69 -14.31
C PHE A 40 -5.52 21.36 -13.51
N ALA A 41 -5.74 20.87 -12.29
CA ALA A 41 -6.64 21.52 -11.35
C ALA A 41 -6.12 21.43 -9.90
N ARG A 42 -6.27 22.52 -9.13
CA ARG A 42 -6.24 22.51 -7.68
C ARG A 42 -7.65 22.17 -7.18
N ILE A 43 -7.78 21.15 -6.36
CA ILE A 43 -9.05 20.66 -5.83
C ILE A 43 -9.03 20.77 -4.31
N ILE A 44 -10.09 21.34 -3.73
CA ILE A 44 -10.25 21.48 -2.29
C ILE A 44 -11.20 20.39 -1.79
N ARG A 45 -10.79 19.69 -0.74
CA ARG A 45 -11.46 18.54 -0.14
C ARG A 45 -11.89 17.51 -1.19
N PRO A 46 -10.95 17.06 -2.04
CA PRO A 46 -11.27 16.03 -3.02
C PRO A 46 -11.55 14.69 -2.36
N VAL A 47 -12.45 13.94 -2.97
CA VAL A 47 -12.56 12.49 -2.84
C VAL A 47 -12.38 11.91 -4.22
N PHE A 48 -11.24 11.30 -4.45
CA PHE A 48 -10.98 10.54 -5.66
C PHE A 48 -11.41 9.10 -5.50
N VAL A 49 -11.76 8.46 -6.61
CA VAL A 49 -12.00 7.01 -6.71
C VAL A 49 -11.11 6.45 -7.80
N HIS A 50 -10.40 5.38 -7.47
CA HIS A 50 -9.61 4.64 -8.44
C HIS A 50 -9.55 3.15 -8.06
N GLU A 51 -9.91 2.27 -9.00
CA GLU A 51 -9.93 0.81 -8.79
C GLU A 51 -10.67 0.35 -7.52
N GLY A 52 -11.77 1.03 -7.19
CA GLY A 52 -12.58 0.74 -6.02
C GLY A 52 -12.07 1.31 -4.70
N SER A 53 -10.87 1.88 -4.69
CA SER A 53 -10.32 2.60 -3.54
C SER A 53 -10.79 4.04 -3.53
N THR A 54 -10.95 4.63 -2.35
CA THR A 54 -11.18 6.07 -2.18
C THR A 54 -9.94 6.74 -1.63
N LEU A 55 -9.62 7.95 -2.14
CA LEU A 55 -8.48 8.75 -1.71
C LEU A 55 -9.00 10.17 -1.42
N ALA A 56 -8.89 10.59 -0.17
CA ALA A 56 -9.37 11.90 0.30
C ALA A 56 -8.24 12.72 0.90
N SER A 57 -8.34 14.06 0.88
CA SER A 57 -7.38 14.99 1.49
C SER A 57 -7.99 16.38 1.69
N ASP A 58 -7.26 17.29 2.34
CA ASP A 58 -7.68 18.69 2.45
C ASP A 58 -7.60 19.41 1.10
N SER A 59 -6.55 19.11 0.31
CA SER A 59 -6.43 19.63 -1.05
C SER A 59 -5.57 18.71 -1.91
N ALA A 60 -5.70 18.85 -3.24
CA ALA A 60 -4.85 18.12 -4.18
C ALA A 60 -4.60 18.93 -5.45
N ASP A 61 -3.42 18.72 -6.04
CA ASP A 61 -3.06 19.14 -7.39
C ASP A 61 -3.24 17.93 -8.32
N PHE A 62 -4.26 17.96 -9.15
CA PHE A 62 -4.64 16.87 -10.04
C PHE A 62 -4.24 17.16 -11.49
N ASN A 63 -3.53 16.24 -12.11
CA ASN A 63 -3.22 16.23 -13.52
C ASN A 63 -4.05 15.12 -14.22
N GLN A 64 -5.14 15.51 -14.82
CA GLN A 64 -6.05 14.59 -15.52
C GLN A 64 -5.37 13.90 -16.71
N THR A 65 -4.56 14.63 -17.48
CA THR A 65 -3.87 14.11 -18.66
C THR A 65 -2.82 13.07 -18.28
N ALA A 66 -2.04 13.33 -17.24
CA ALA A 66 -1.04 12.39 -16.72
C ALA A 66 -1.65 11.29 -15.86
N ASN A 67 -2.92 11.41 -15.45
CA ASN A 67 -3.59 10.51 -14.50
C ASN A 67 -2.86 10.43 -13.15
N THR A 68 -2.43 11.57 -12.61
CA THR A 68 -1.67 11.67 -11.34
C THR A 68 -2.23 12.76 -10.46
N PHE A 69 -2.02 12.66 -9.15
CA PHE A 69 -2.25 13.78 -8.25
C PHE A 69 -1.26 13.79 -7.08
N GLU A 70 -1.06 14.98 -6.56
CA GLU A 70 -0.36 15.24 -5.31
C GLU A 70 -1.38 15.79 -4.29
N ALA A 71 -1.49 15.13 -3.12
CA ALA A 71 -2.48 15.45 -2.10
C ALA A 71 -1.81 15.93 -0.81
N PHE A 72 -2.44 16.89 -0.16
CA PHE A 72 -1.91 17.60 0.99
C PHE A 72 -2.93 17.67 2.12
N GLY A 73 -2.47 17.36 3.33
CA GLY A 73 -3.23 17.45 4.58
C GLY A 73 -4.27 16.37 4.74
N HIS A 74 -4.30 15.71 5.90
CA HIS A 74 -5.28 14.68 6.29
C HIS A 74 -5.59 13.67 5.18
N VAL A 75 -4.55 13.20 4.48
CA VAL A 75 -4.71 12.19 3.44
C VAL A 75 -5.26 10.90 4.04
N VAL A 76 -6.29 10.34 3.41
CA VAL A 76 -6.88 9.05 3.77
C VAL A 76 -7.10 8.21 2.51
N ILE A 77 -6.48 7.04 2.46
CA ILE A 77 -6.74 6.02 1.44
C ILE A 77 -7.55 4.89 2.11
N THR A 78 -8.70 4.56 1.54
CA THR A 78 -9.50 3.41 1.99
C THR A 78 -9.56 2.38 0.87
N GLN A 79 -9.08 1.17 1.15
CA GLN A 79 -9.09 0.03 0.23
C GLN A 79 -10.41 -0.75 0.34
N PRO A 80 -10.87 -1.43 -0.72
CA PRO A 80 -12.01 -2.34 -0.65
C PRO A 80 -11.86 -3.48 0.38
N SER A 81 -10.61 -3.86 0.69
CA SER A 81 -10.27 -4.85 1.72
C SER A 81 -10.55 -4.40 3.15
N GLY A 82 -10.79 -3.10 3.37
CA GLY A 82 -10.91 -2.48 4.68
C GLY A 82 -9.58 -1.91 5.22
N THR A 83 -8.47 -2.09 4.51
CA THR A 83 -7.19 -1.44 4.85
C THR A 83 -7.33 0.07 4.69
N VAL A 84 -6.87 0.83 5.70
CA VAL A 84 -6.90 2.29 5.68
C VAL A 84 -5.49 2.83 5.90
N ILE A 85 -5.09 3.82 5.07
CA ILE A 85 -3.79 4.47 5.16
C ILE A 85 -3.98 5.97 5.34
N TYR A 86 -3.30 6.55 6.33
CA TYR A 86 -3.28 7.98 6.64
C TYR A 86 -1.89 8.55 6.38
N SER A 87 -1.81 9.83 5.99
CA SER A 87 -0.56 10.61 5.93
C SER A 87 -0.85 12.11 5.87
N ASP A 88 0.19 12.93 5.97
CA ASP A 88 0.04 14.37 5.72
C ASP A 88 0.25 14.71 4.23
N HIS A 89 0.89 13.82 3.46
CA HIS A 89 1.19 14.05 2.05
C HIS A 89 1.17 12.73 1.24
N LEU A 90 0.71 12.81 -0.01
CA LEU A 90 0.63 11.69 -0.95
C LEU A 90 0.95 12.14 -2.37
N ASN A 91 1.86 11.44 -3.03
CA ASN A 91 1.97 11.42 -4.49
C ASN A 91 1.34 10.12 -5.01
N TYR A 92 0.40 10.23 -5.93
CA TYR A 92 -0.29 9.08 -6.51
C TYR A 92 -0.22 9.07 -8.02
N ASP A 93 0.21 7.96 -8.59
CA ASP A 93 0.19 7.68 -10.02
C ASP A 93 -0.87 6.61 -10.33
N GLY A 94 -1.94 7.02 -11.03
CA GLY A 94 -3.05 6.15 -11.41
C GLY A 94 -2.68 5.13 -12.49
N ASN A 95 -1.64 5.37 -13.29
CA ASN A 95 -1.23 4.44 -14.33
C ASN A 95 -0.47 3.24 -13.72
N THR A 96 0.44 3.51 -12.79
CA THR A 96 1.20 2.49 -12.07
C THR A 96 0.51 2.02 -10.79
N LYS A 97 -0.53 2.75 -10.35
CA LYS A 97 -1.27 2.54 -9.10
C LYS A 97 -0.37 2.58 -7.86
N LEU A 98 0.68 3.41 -7.95
CA LEU A 98 1.67 3.59 -6.90
C LEU A 98 1.32 4.82 -6.05
N ALA A 99 1.20 4.62 -4.75
CA ALA A 99 1.04 5.65 -3.75
C ALA A 99 2.36 5.82 -2.98
N VAL A 100 2.90 7.03 -2.96
CA VAL A 100 4.04 7.41 -2.13
C VAL A 100 3.54 8.36 -1.05
N LEU A 101 3.50 7.85 0.18
CA LEU A 101 2.98 8.58 1.34
C LEU A 101 4.14 9.03 2.22
N THR A 102 4.07 10.26 2.67
CA THR A 102 5.09 10.83 3.57
C THR A 102 4.46 11.60 4.71
N ASN A 103 5.22 11.72 5.78
CA ASN A 103 4.87 12.42 7.01
C ASN A 103 3.69 11.79 7.77
N LYS A 104 3.99 11.28 8.96
CA LYS A 104 3.03 10.66 9.88
C LYS A 104 2.20 9.53 9.25
N VAL A 105 2.83 8.71 8.44
CA VAL A 105 2.13 7.60 7.78
C VAL A 105 1.67 6.58 8.80
N LYS A 106 0.38 6.19 8.69
CA LYS A 106 -0.24 5.15 9.51
C LYS A 106 -1.08 4.24 8.61
N LEU A 107 -0.71 2.97 8.51
CA LEU A 107 -1.51 1.95 7.82
C LEU A 107 -2.18 1.06 8.87
N ILE A 108 -3.49 0.88 8.73
CA ILE A 108 -4.31 0.03 9.61
C ILE A 108 -4.89 -1.10 8.76
N ASP A 109 -4.67 -2.33 9.19
CA ASP A 109 -5.22 -3.53 8.57
C ASP A 109 -5.64 -4.54 9.65
N GLY A 110 -6.94 -4.64 9.90
CA GLY A 110 -7.49 -5.37 11.05
C GLY A 110 -6.88 -4.85 12.36
N ASP A 111 -6.30 -5.75 13.14
CA ASP A 111 -5.67 -5.44 14.44
C ASP A 111 -4.23 -4.90 14.30
N ALA A 112 -3.65 -4.91 13.10
CA ALA A 112 -2.30 -4.47 12.86
C ALA A 112 -2.26 -2.99 12.47
N THR A 113 -1.33 -2.25 13.07
CA THR A 113 -1.06 -0.85 12.75
C THR A 113 0.43 -0.67 12.48
N LEU A 114 0.77 -0.25 11.26
CA LEU A 114 2.10 0.23 10.89
C LEU A 114 2.16 1.76 11.03
N THR A 115 3.22 2.28 11.61
CA THR A 115 3.56 3.71 11.60
C THR A 115 4.98 3.90 11.06
N THR A 116 5.16 4.89 10.17
CA THR A 116 6.44 5.25 9.55
C THR A 116 6.38 6.69 9.03
N ASP A 117 7.49 7.27 8.63
CA ASP A 117 7.50 8.58 7.95
C ASP A 117 7.44 8.48 6.43
N HIS A 118 7.74 7.31 5.87
CA HIS A 118 7.71 7.09 4.43
C HIS A 118 7.19 5.69 4.09
N LEU A 119 6.14 5.62 3.29
CA LEU A 119 5.54 4.38 2.80
C LEU A 119 5.29 4.47 1.29
N THR A 120 5.80 3.52 0.55
CA THR A 120 5.39 3.27 -0.83
C THR A 120 4.40 2.11 -0.84
N TYR A 121 3.20 2.32 -1.37
CA TYR A 121 2.16 1.29 -1.41
C TYR A 121 1.68 1.09 -2.86
N ASN A 122 1.78 -0.12 -3.35
CA ASN A 122 1.28 -0.49 -4.67
C ASN A 122 -0.14 -1.08 -4.53
N MET A 123 -1.14 -0.38 -5.06
CA MET A 123 -2.55 -0.75 -4.94
C MET A 123 -2.93 -2.00 -5.75
N THR A 124 -2.12 -2.39 -6.74
CA THR A 124 -2.34 -3.61 -7.54
C THR A 124 -1.82 -4.84 -6.82
N THR A 125 -0.56 -4.80 -6.38
CA THR A 125 0.10 -5.93 -5.72
C THR A 125 -0.27 -6.03 -4.25
N LYS A 126 -0.85 -4.97 -3.67
CA LYS A 126 -1.17 -4.86 -2.25
C LYS A 126 0.07 -5.00 -1.36
N ILE A 127 1.19 -4.43 -1.83
CA ILE A 127 2.47 -4.44 -1.12
C ILE A 127 2.80 -3.04 -0.67
N GLY A 128 3.00 -2.89 0.64
CA GLY A 128 3.57 -1.70 1.27
C GLY A 128 5.06 -1.89 1.57
N THR A 129 5.86 -0.87 1.30
CA THR A 129 7.30 -0.86 1.61
C THR A 129 7.65 0.41 2.35
N TYR A 130 8.33 0.28 3.48
CA TYR A 130 8.87 1.44 4.19
C TYR A 130 10.38 1.36 4.36
N THR A 131 11.01 2.52 4.43
CA THR A 131 12.44 2.71 4.69
C THR A 131 12.63 3.85 5.68
N GLY A 132 13.75 3.84 6.40
CA GLY A 132 14.05 4.92 7.36
C GLY A 132 13.43 4.73 8.75
N GLY A 133 12.84 3.56 9.00
CA GLY A 133 12.24 3.21 10.27
C GLY A 133 10.74 3.00 10.21
N GLY A 134 10.27 1.98 10.94
CA GLY A 134 8.86 1.68 11.08
C GLY A 134 8.57 0.91 12.35
N LYS A 135 7.33 1.05 12.82
CA LYS A 135 6.82 0.37 14.00
C LYS A 135 5.49 -0.29 13.65
N ILE A 136 5.38 -1.59 13.92
CA ILE A 136 4.11 -2.32 13.84
C ILE A 136 3.65 -2.66 15.26
N VAL A 137 2.37 -2.43 15.50
CA VAL A 137 1.66 -2.88 16.70
C VAL A 137 0.57 -3.85 16.27
N ASN A 138 0.57 -5.06 16.86
CA ASN A 138 -0.48 -6.05 16.66
C ASN A 138 -0.83 -6.69 18.01
N GLY A 139 -1.95 -6.29 18.58
CA GLY A 139 -2.31 -6.65 19.96
C GLY A 139 -1.27 -6.13 20.94
N LYS A 140 -0.64 -7.06 21.70
CA LYS A 140 0.43 -6.75 22.67
C LYS A 140 1.84 -6.79 22.07
N ASN A 141 1.97 -7.24 20.81
CA ASN A 141 3.25 -7.34 20.13
C ASN A 141 3.61 -6.00 19.47
N VAL A 142 4.83 -5.57 19.69
CA VAL A 142 5.41 -4.36 19.08
C VAL A 142 6.67 -4.76 18.34
N LEU A 143 6.72 -4.44 17.05
CA LEU A 143 7.88 -4.70 16.21
C LEU A 143 8.41 -3.40 15.64
N THR A 144 9.73 -3.21 15.67
CA THR A 144 10.42 -2.09 15.02
C THR A 144 11.54 -2.60 14.12
N SER A 145 11.82 -1.88 13.02
CA SER A 145 12.97 -2.14 12.15
C SER A 145 13.30 -0.91 11.29
N LYS A 146 14.43 -0.91 10.61
CA LYS A 146 14.77 0.15 9.64
C LYS A 146 13.97 0.05 8.36
N ASN A 147 13.80 -1.16 7.83
CA ASN A 147 13.07 -1.39 6.58
C ASN A 147 12.03 -2.50 6.76
N GLY A 148 10.94 -2.43 6.02
CA GLY A 148 9.94 -3.47 6.03
C GLY A 148 9.10 -3.52 4.77
N TYR A 149 8.56 -4.71 4.53
CA TYR A 149 7.63 -5.03 3.46
C TYR A 149 6.37 -5.61 4.09
N TYR A 150 5.23 -5.12 3.73
CA TYR A 150 3.93 -5.61 4.15
C TYR A 150 3.15 -6.15 2.96
N PHE A 151 2.69 -7.39 3.04
CA PHE A 151 1.90 -8.08 2.02
C PHE A 151 0.47 -8.24 2.52
N GLU A 152 -0.43 -7.35 2.09
CA GLU A 152 -1.82 -7.34 2.56
C GLU A 152 -2.52 -8.69 2.33
N THR A 153 -2.32 -9.31 1.17
CA THR A 153 -3.01 -10.56 0.78
C THR A 153 -2.64 -11.74 1.67
N SER A 154 -1.36 -11.93 1.99
CA SER A 154 -0.87 -13.03 2.82
C SER A 154 -0.81 -12.72 4.30
N ARG A 155 -0.98 -11.43 4.66
CA ARG A 155 -0.81 -10.92 6.02
C ARG A 155 0.62 -11.10 6.56
N ASP A 156 1.57 -11.33 5.66
CA ASP A 156 2.99 -11.43 6.00
C ASP A 156 3.65 -10.05 5.99
N SER A 157 4.60 -9.89 6.90
CA SER A 157 5.50 -8.74 6.92
C SER A 157 6.93 -9.23 7.03
N TYR A 158 7.83 -8.62 6.29
CA TYR A 158 9.26 -8.88 6.36
C TYR A 158 9.98 -7.64 6.85
N PHE A 159 10.87 -7.82 7.82
CA PHE A 159 11.61 -6.75 8.49
C PHE A 159 13.10 -6.99 8.37
N ARG A 160 13.84 -5.92 8.15
CA ARG A 160 15.30 -5.97 8.00
C ARG A 160 15.96 -4.82 8.71
N TYR A 161 17.12 -5.11 9.25
CA TYR A 161 18.02 -4.20 9.94
C TYR A 161 17.47 -3.69 11.28
N ASP A 162 18.20 -4.00 12.34
CA ASP A 162 17.87 -3.61 13.71
C ASP A 162 16.43 -4.00 14.11
N VAL A 163 16.04 -5.24 13.78
CA VAL A 163 14.71 -5.74 14.10
C VAL A 163 14.59 -6.04 15.57
N VAL A 164 13.59 -5.45 16.21
CA VAL A 164 13.24 -5.70 17.62
C VAL A 164 11.77 -6.06 17.69
N LEU A 165 11.47 -7.27 18.16
CA LEU A 165 10.11 -7.71 18.50
C LEU A 165 9.99 -7.76 20.02
N THR A 166 9.06 -6.99 20.55
CA THR A 166 8.69 -6.99 21.97
C THR A 166 7.32 -7.64 22.13
N SER A 167 7.24 -8.69 22.92
CA SER A 167 6.02 -9.35 23.34
C SER A 167 5.90 -9.32 24.87
N PRO A 168 4.77 -9.74 25.47
CA PRO A 168 4.65 -9.83 26.93
C PRO A 168 5.67 -10.76 27.60
N ASP A 169 6.17 -11.76 26.86
CA ASP A 169 6.99 -12.84 27.43
C ASP A 169 8.45 -12.79 26.97
N ALA A 170 8.77 -12.06 25.89
CA ALA A 170 10.11 -12.00 25.34
C ALA A 170 10.42 -10.69 24.61
N LEU A 171 11.71 -10.34 24.61
CA LEU A 171 12.31 -9.34 23.73
C LEU A 171 13.23 -10.07 22.74
N ILE A 172 12.95 -9.97 21.43
CA ILE A 172 13.72 -10.62 20.37
C ILE A 172 14.45 -9.55 19.57
N LYS A 173 15.75 -9.71 19.40
CA LYS A 173 16.60 -8.86 18.56
C LYS A 173 17.23 -9.71 17.46
N THR A 174 17.01 -9.32 16.21
CA THR A 174 17.49 -10.05 15.02
C THR A 174 17.77 -9.08 13.87
N ASP A 175 18.47 -9.54 12.83
CA ASP A 175 18.66 -8.76 11.60
C ASP A 175 17.45 -8.84 10.68
N THR A 176 16.89 -10.03 10.54
CA THR A 176 15.79 -10.30 9.61
C THR A 176 14.68 -11.12 10.27
N LEU A 177 13.45 -10.66 10.13
CA LEU A 177 12.27 -11.32 10.69
C LEU A 177 11.11 -11.29 9.70
N ARG A 178 10.41 -12.43 9.58
CA ARG A 178 9.08 -12.50 8.96
C ARG A 178 8.04 -12.66 10.06
N TYR A 179 6.97 -11.89 10.01
CA TYR A 179 5.85 -11.96 10.94
C TYR A 179 4.54 -12.10 10.18
N ASN A 180 3.69 -13.03 10.58
CA ASN A 180 2.34 -13.15 10.05
C ASN A 180 1.33 -12.61 11.06
N SER A 181 0.58 -11.57 10.68
CA SER A 181 -0.34 -10.88 11.59
C SER A 181 -1.61 -11.69 11.92
N THR A 182 -1.94 -12.71 11.13
CA THR A 182 -3.08 -13.62 11.39
C THR A 182 -2.71 -14.71 12.37
N THR A 183 -1.61 -15.42 12.10
CA THR A 183 -1.15 -16.55 12.96
C THR A 183 -0.37 -16.08 14.19
N LYS A 184 0.10 -14.81 14.17
CA LYS A 184 0.95 -14.21 15.20
C LYS A 184 2.36 -14.83 15.29
N ILE A 185 2.72 -15.72 14.36
CA ILE A 185 4.02 -16.40 14.35
C ILE A 185 5.08 -15.49 13.73
N ALA A 186 6.19 -15.33 14.45
CA ALA A 186 7.41 -14.71 13.97
C ALA A 186 8.43 -15.80 13.56
N TYR A 187 9.06 -15.62 12.41
CA TYR A 187 10.19 -16.42 11.92
C TYR A 187 11.41 -15.52 11.85
N PHE A 188 12.49 -15.87 12.51
CA PHE A 188 13.72 -15.09 12.47
C PHE A 188 14.83 -15.84 11.74
N TYR A 189 15.67 -15.07 11.05
CA TYR A 189 16.75 -15.55 10.20
C TYR A 189 18.03 -14.77 10.53
N GLY A 190 19.11 -15.53 10.75
CA GLY A 190 20.40 -15.00 11.16
C GLY A 190 20.51 -14.80 12.67
N PRO A 191 21.62 -14.22 13.14
CA PRO A 191 21.94 -14.05 14.55
C PRO A 191 20.79 -13.41 15.31
N THR A 192 20.24 -14.15 16.27
CA THR A 192 19.05 -13.77 17.03
C THR A 192 19.26 -13.98 18.51
N ASN A 193 19.01 -12.94 19.30
CA ASN A 193 19.00 -13.00 20.75
C ASN A 193 17.56 -12.88 21.25
N ILE A 194 17.15 -13.82 22.07
CA ILE A 194 15.82 -13.86 22.71
C ILE A 194 16.04 -13.71 24.22
N TYR A 195 15.46 -12.67 24.79
CA TYR A 195 15.51 -12.36 26.20
C TYR A 195 14.15 -12.68 26.82
N GLY A 196 14.03 -13.80 27.50
CA GLY A 196 12.87 -14.17 28.30
C GLY A 196 12.90 -13.50 29.67
N LYS A 197 12.01 -13.93 30.60
CA LYS A 197 11.96 -13.39 31.96
C LYS A 197 13.16 -13.83 32.81
N ASP A 198 13.56 -15.10 32.65
CA ASP A 198 14.56 -15.74 33.51
C ASP A 198 15.77 -16.27 32.73
N ASP A 199 15.71 -16.22 31.36
CA ASP A 199 16.72 -16.81 30.50
C ASP A 199 17.02 -15.93 29.25
N THR A 200 18.14 -16.26 28.62
CA THR A 200 18.53 -15.68 27.34
C THR A 200 18.94 -16.81 26.43
N LEU A 201 18.35 -16.83 25.23
CA LEU A 201 18.66 -17.80 24.18
C LEU A 201 19.30 -17.10 23.00
N TYR A 202 20.36 -17.69 22.43
CA TYR A 202 20.93 -17.36 21.15
C TYR A 202 20.59 -18.44 20.13
N THR A 203 20.22 -18.04 18.93
CA THR A 203 19.97 -18.94 17.79
C THR A 203 20.19 -18.21 16.46
N GLU A 204 20.41 -18.95 15.40
CA GLU A 204 20.52 -18.38 14.05
C GLU A 204 19.23 -18.44 13.25
N ASN A 205 18.33 -19.38 13.61
CA ASN A 205 17.03 -19.51 12.98
C ASN A 205 16.02 -20.05 14.00
N GLY A 206 14.77 -19.61 13.87
CA GLY A 206 13.72 -20.13 14.74
C GLY A 206 12.36 -19.48 14.51
N THR A 207 11.42 -19.90 15.35
CA THR A 207 10.06 -19.35 15.37
C THR A 207 9.67 -18.98 16.80
N TYR A 208 8.84 -17.95 16.89
CA TYR A 208 8.22 -17.50 18.14
C TYR A 208 6.72 -17.32 17.90
N ASN A 209 5.89 -17.82 18.82
CA ASN A 209 4.42 -17.77 18.75
C ASN A 209 3.85 -17.19 20.05
#